data_49049558acd04c16fe5206571a39bc9e
#
_entry.id   49049558acd04c16fe5206571a39bc9e
#
_cell.length_a   1.000
_cell.length_b   1.000
_cell.length_c   1.000
_cell.angle_alpha   90.00
_cell.angle_beta   90.00
_cell.angle_gamma   90.00
#
_symmetry.space_group_name_H-M   'P 1'
#
loop_
_entity.id
_entity.type
_entity.pdbx_description
1 polymer ?
#
loop_
_entity_poly.entity_id
_entity_poly.type
_entity_poly.pdbx_seq_one_letter_code
_entity_poly.pdbx_strand_id
1 'polypeptide(L)'
;MIAMLALSIGATSADAHGIAGNRFFVGTVTFDDPAVADEAIAPAVSTLQRPVEGSDALESRINWSFVRLLTPTIAVSIDQGWIHRSFSAGALSGFDTTNIGIKGEIFRDNRHETLISAGLAWGIGQSGARSIGASGPNTLQPGLFFGRGVGDLPNSLSWLRPFAVTGAIVDELPLSSVGGTLAPDPSTGRFAAFPAIKPETLHWGFTVQYSTYYLTSRFTGGEPRDEPLNQLVPLVEFNFDSPRDQKTAVAINPGFAYVAVTWQIAAEAIVPLNREAGSGPGFRAQLLFFLDDLIPSVFGKPLLTDQPNRSLIKW
;
A
#
# COMPACT_ATOMS: atom_id res chain seq x y z
N MET A 1 -30.95 41.86 28.66
CA MET A 1 -31.25 40.53 28.12
C MET A 1 -30.35 40.31 26.93
N ILE A 2 -29.17 39.73 27.18
CA ILE A 2 -28.11 39.50 26.15
C ILE A 2 -28.26 38.01 25.79
N ALA A 3 -28.67 37.78 24.54
CA ALA A 3 -28.74 36.43 23.98
C ALA A 3 -27.33 35.96 23.62
N MET A 4 -26.85 34.99 24.37
CA MET A 4 -25.60 34.30 24.11
C MET A 4 -25.83 33.29 22.96
N LEU A 5 -25.35 33.65 21.79
CA LEU A 5 -25.34 32.76 20.60
C LEU A 5 -24.26 31.71 20.83
N ALA A 6 -24.66 30.53 21.29
CA ALA A 6 -23.76 29.38 21.37
C ALA A 6 -23.45 28.90 19.95
N LEU A 7 -22.29 29.29 19.43
CA LEU A 7 -21.71 28.73 18.22
C LEU A 7 -21.25 27.31 18.56
N SER A 8 -22.08 26.32 18.23
CA SER A 8 -21.66 24.91 18.25
C SER A 8 -20.66 24.70 17.13
N ILE A 9 -19.38 24.78 17.48
CA ILE A 9 -18.29 24.31 16.61
C ILE A 9 -18.43 22.78 16.61
N GLY A 10 -19.14 22.25 15.60
CA GLY A 10 -19.14 20.82 15.34
C GLY A 10 -17.70 20.39 15.08
N ALA A 11 -17.16 19.54 15.94
CA ALA A 11 -15.91 18.85 15.66
C ALA A 11 -16.14 18.02 14.38
N THR A 12 -15.59 18.47 13.27
CA THR A 12 -15.53 17.70 12.03
C THR A 12 -14.45 16.67 12.23
N SER A 13 -14.82 15.39 12.25
CA SER A 13 -13.86 14.29 12.20
C SER A 13 -13.03 14.46 10.92
N ALA A 14 -11.71 14.50 11.07
CA ALA A 14 -10.79 14.41 9.95
C ALA A 14 -10.84 12.95 9.47
N ASP A 15 -11.23 12.72 8.22
CA ASP A 15 -11.26 11.36 7.66
C ASP A 15 -9.87 11.04 7.11
N ALA A 16 -9.16 10.11 7.75
CA ALA A 16 -7.85 9.56 7.34
C ALA A 16 -7.94 8.69 6.07
N HIS A 17 -9.06 8.68 5.44
CA HIS A 17 -9.34 7.71 4.38
C HIS A 17 -9.21 8.32 2.99
N GLY A 18 -8.74 7.53 2.03
CA GLY A 18 -8.76 7.86 0.61
C GLY A 18 -10.16 7.94 0.06
N ILE A 19 -10.85 9.09 0.28
CA ILE A 19 -12.23 9.28 -0.14
C ILE A 19 -12.28 10.21 -1.34
N ALA A 20 -13.03 9.80 -2.38
CA ALA A 20 -13.46 10.68 -3.44
C ALA A 20 -14.98 10.55 -3.62
N GLY A 21 -15.72 11.62 -3.35
CA GLY A 21 -17.17 11.61 -3.33
C GLY A 21 -17.71 10.70 -2.21
N ASN A 22 -18.45 9.66 -2.59
CA ASN A 22 -18.94 8.64 -1.66
C ASN A 22 -18.09 7.35 -1.69
N ARG A 23 -16.95 7.36 -2.36
CA ARG A 23 -16.08 6.21 -2.51
C ARG A 23 -14.95 6.26 -1.50
N PHE A 24 -14.86 5.22 -0.71
CA PHE A 24 -13.67 4.88 0.05
C PHE A 24 -12.80 3.91 -0.78
N PHE A 25 -11.53 4.23 -0.97
CA PHE A 25 -10.54 3.36 -1.55
C PHE A 25 -9.82 2.62 -0.44
N VAL A 26 -9.96 1.30 -0.43
CA VAL A 26 -9.32 0.44 0.56
C VAL A 26 -7.81 0.47 0.37
N GLY A 27 -7.05 0.61 1.44
CA GLY A 27 -5.61 0.45 1.43
C GLY A 27 -5.23 -0.95 0.95
N THR A 28 -4.47 -1.02 -0.13
CA THR A 28 -4.04 -2.28 -0.76
C THR A 28 -2.81 -2.84 -0.06
N VAL A 29 -2.53 -4.13 -0.24
CA VAL A 29 -1.46 -4.81 0.51
C VAL A 29 -0.15 -4.85 -0.28
N THR A 30 -0.22 -4.73 -1.61
CA THR A 30 0.95 -4.83 -2.50
C THR A 30 1.53 -3.48 -2.85
N PHE A 31 0.70 -2.53 -3.21
CA PHE A 31 1.14 -1.17 -3.53
C PHE A 31 0.36 -0.15 -2.72
N ASP A 32 0.97 1.01 -2.59
CA ASP A 32 0.34 2.14 -1.92
C ASP A 32 -0.92 2.58 -2.68
N ASP A 33 -1.93 2.99 -1.95
CA ASP A 33 -3.17 3.50 -2.52
C ASP A 33 -3.03 4.99 -2.93
N PRO A 34 -4.01 5.58 -3.62
CA PRO A 34 -3.95 6.98 -4.00
C PRO A 34 -4.17 7.97 -2.85
N ALA A 35 -4.50 7.50 -1.64
CA ALA A 35 -4.77 8.37 -0.51
C ALA A 35 -3.53 9.13 -0.02
N VAL A 36 -3.77 10.30 0.55
CA VAL A 36 -2.77 11.09 1.27
C VAL A 36 -3.34 11.37 2.65
N ALA A 37 -2.91 10.59 3.64
CA ALA A 37 -3.51 10.55 4.98
C ALA A 37 -2.45 10.33 6.08
N ASP A 38 -2.88 10.47 7.34
CA ASP A 38 -2.08 10.10 8.51
C ASP A 38 -2.31 8.63 8.83
N GLU A 39 -1.36 7.76 8.47
CA GLU A 39 -1.53 6.32 8.55
C GLU A 39 -0.31 5.61 9.12
N ALA A 40 -0.53 4.44 9.69
CA ALA A 40 0.54 3.53 10.06
C ALA A 40 0.18 2.09 9.68
N ILE A 41 1.07 1.43 8.95
CA ILE A 41 1.02 -0.02 8.74
C ILE A 41 1.96 -0.66 9.76
N ALA A 42 1.42 -1.50 10.65
CA ALA A 42 2.20 -2.20 11.66
C ALA A 42 1.48 -3.43 12.22
N PRO A 43 1.79 -4.64 11.74
CA PRO A 43 2.70 -5.00 10.65
C PRO A 43 2.00 -5.23 9.30
N ALA A 44 2.78 -5.27 8.22
CA ALA A 44 2.45 -6.03 7.01
C ALA A 44 3.36 -7.26 6.96
N VAL A 45 2.77 -8.44 6.87
CA VAL A 45 3.50 -9.71 6.84
C VAL A 45 3.27 -10.43 5.53
N SER A 46 4.29 -11.10 5.01
CA SER A 46 4.12 -11.97 3.84
C SER A 46 5.05 -13.18 3.91
N THR A 47 4.65 -14.26 3.25
CA THR A 47 5.50 -15.42 3.01
C THR A 47 5.29 -15.93 1.60
N LEU A 48 6.38 -16.24 0.91
CA LEU A 48 6.37 -16.69 -0.48
C LEU A 48 7.63 -17.48 -0.79
N GLN A 49 7.50 -18.55 -1.55
CA GLN A 49 8.64 -19.26 -2.08
C GLN A 49 9.16 -18.55 -3.35
N ARG A 50 10.42 -18.10 -3.31
CA ARG A 50 11.04 -17.32 -4.40
C ARG A 50 12.35 -17.94 -4.86
N PRO A 51 12.67 -17.86 -6.16
CA PRO A 51 14.01 -18.11 -6.64
C PRO A 51 14.96 -16.97 -6.23
N VAL A 52 16.11 -17.30 -5.65
CA VAL A 52 17.18 -16.39 -5.27
C VAL A 52 18.48 -16.96 -5.77
N GLU A 53 19.14 -16.33 -6.74
CA GLU A 53 20.41 -16.77 -7.33
C GLU A 53 20.43 -18.27 -7.69
N GLY A 54 19.37 -18.74 -8.33
CA GLY A 54 19.25 -20.14 -8.77
C GLY A 54 18.81 -21.15 -7.69
N SER A 55 18.67 -20.73 -6.45
CA SER A 55 18.15 -21.53 -5.34
C SER A 55 16.77 -21.06 -4.92
N ASP A 56 15.86 -21.99 -4.57
CA ASP A 56 14.57 -21.62 -4.01
C ASP A 56 14.71 -21.29 -2.51
N ALA A 57 14.11 -20.18 -2.08
CA ALA A 57 14.03 -19.76 -0.70
C ALA A 57 12.58 -19.53 -0.29
N LEU A 58 12.22 -19.96 0.92
CA LEU A 58 11.02 -19.46 1.57
C LEU A 58 11.36 -18.09 2.17
N GLU A 59 10.83 -17.04 1.56
CA GLU A 59 11.01 -15.66 2.03
C GLU A 59 9.81 -15.25 2.88
N SER A 60 10.09 -14.84 4.11
CA SER A 60 9.12 -14.20 5.01
C SER A 60 9.53 -12.77 5.24
N ARG A 61 8.56 -11.83 5.17
CA ARG A 61 8.78 -10.40 5.38
C ARG A 61 7.85 -9.88 6.46
N ILE A 62 8.35 -8.92 7.22
CA ILE A 62 7.57 -8.07 8.12
C ILE A 62 7.92 -6.64 7.76
N ASN A 63 6.95 -5.87 7.31
CA ASN A 63 7.13 -4.47 6.95
C ASN A 63 6.30 -3.58 7.86
N TRP A 64 6.74 -2.34 8.02
CA TRP A 64 6.00 -1.26 8.66
C TRP A 64 6.22 0.03 7.91
N SER A 65 5.20 0.85 7.92
CA SER A 65 5.17 2.17 7.31
C SER A 65 4.54 3.16 8.26
N PHE A 66 5.03 4.38 8.23
CA PHE A 66 4.44 5.51 8.93
C PHE A 66 4.33 6.68 7.97
N VAL A 67 3.12 7.22 7.83
CA VAL A 67 2.78 8.32 6.94
C VAL A 67 2.25 9.49 7.77
N ARG A 68 2.74 10.69 7.50
CA ARG A 68 2.36 11.91 8.19
C ARG A 68 2.01 13.03 7.22
N LEU A 69 0.84 13.64 7.39
CA LEU A 69 0.42 14.82 6.64
C LEU A 69 1.29 16.04 6.96
N LEU A 70 1.87 16.64 5.93
CA LEU A 70 2.50 17.96 5.99
C LEU A 70 1.47 19.06 5.71
N THR A 71 0.65 18.86 4.70
CA THR A 71 -0.47 19.72 4.31
C THR A 71 -1.71 18.85 4.09
N PRO A 72 -2.91 19.39 3.88
CA PRO A 72 -4.10 18.56 3.61
C PRO A 72 -4.01 17.67 2.37
N THR A 73 -3.00 17.85 1.52
CA THR A 73 -2.84 17.13 0.26
C THR A 73 -1.43 16.59 0.04
N ILE A 74 -0.52 16.75 0.99
CA ILE A 74 0.87 16.27 0.90
C ILE A 74 1.23 15.54 2.19
N ALA A 75 1.75 14.32 2.07
CA ALA A 75 2.28 13.53 3.18
C ALA A 75 3.73 13.11 2.94
N VAL A 76 4.43 12.81 4.01
CA VAL A 76 5.74 12.14 4.00
C VAL A 76 5.60 10.77 4.63
N SER A 77 6.41 9.82 4.16
CA SER A 77 6.46 8.47 4.69
C SER A 77 7.86 8.05 5.10
N ILE A 78 7.92 7.10 6.00
CA ILE A 78 9.10 6.29 6.28
C ILE A 78 8.68 4.82 6.31
N ASP A 79 9.40 4.00 5.55
CA ASP A 79 9.10 2.59 5.36
C ASP A 79 10.33 1.76 5.69
N GLN A 80 10.11 0.65 6.41
CA GLN A 80 11.17 -0.28 6.79
C GLN A 80 10.61 -1.70 6.84
N GLY A 81 11.50 -2.69 6.67
CA GLY A 81 11.13 -4.09 6.73
C GLY A 81 12.21 -4.98 7.32
N TRP A 82 11.80 -6.20 7.67
CA TRP A 82 12.67 -7.30 8.04
C TRP A 82 12.39 -8.48 7.13
N ILE A 83 13.46 -9.07 6.58
CA ILE A 83 13.39 -10.22 5.68
C ILE A 83 14.08 -11.42 6.33
N HIS A 84 13.42 -12.56 6.24
CA HIS A 84 13.97 -13.87 6.58
C HIS A 84 13.86 -14.78 5.36
N ARG A 85 14.98 -15.36 4.91
CA ARG A 85 15.06 -16.32 3.81
C ARG A 85 15.58 -17.66 4.32
N SER A 86 14.76 -18.70 4.20
CA SER A 86 15.11 -20.08 4.50
C SER A 86 15.46 -20.82 3.22
N PHE A 87 16.67 -21.34 3.13
CA PHE A 87 17.17 -22.22 2.08
C PHE A 87 17.39 -23.63 2.64
N SER A 88 17.55 -24.62 1.79
CA SER A 88 17.98 -25.97 2.22
C SER A 88 19.34 -25.97 2.94
N ALA A 89 20.22 -25.02 2.63
CA ALA A 89 21.57 -24.87 3.20
C ALA A 89 21.61 -24.06 4.50
N GLY A 90 20.49 -23.45 4.94
CA GLY A 90 20.44 -22.60 6.12
C GLY A 90 19.56 -21.37 5.92
N ALA A 91 19.67 -20.36 6.77
CA ALA A 91 18.83 -19.18 6.71
C ALA A 91 19.64 -17.88 6.79
N LEU A 92 19.09 -16.83 6.16
CA LEU A 92 19.62 -15.46 6.18
C LEU A 92 18.51 -14.51 6.63
N SER A 93 18.88 -13.49 7.40
CA SER A 93 17.92 -12.49 7.86
C SER A 93 18.58 -11.12 7.91
N GLY A 94 17.76 -10.08 7.84
CA GLY A 94 18.21 -8.72 8.03
C GLY A 94 17.15 -7.68 7.77
N PHE A 95 17.46 -6.44 8.11
CA PHE A 95 16.63 -5.30 7.74
C PHE A 95 16.70 -5.05 6.24
N ASP A 96 15.56 -4.73 5.64
CA ASP A 96 15.44 -4.28 4.26
C ASP A 96 15.95 -2.83 4.12
N THR A 97 16.01 -2.32 2.90
CA THR A 97 16.32 -0.92 2.62
C THR A 97 15.28 -0.01 3.26
N THR A 98 15.73 1.03 3.98
CA THR A 98 14.86 2.09 4.49
C THR A 98 14.45 3.01 3.34
N ASN A 99 13.15 3.29 3.20
CA ASN A 99 12.65 4.25 2.24
C ASN A 99 12.06 5.47 2.96
N ILE A 100 12.27 6.65 2.37
CA ILE A 100 11.62 7.90 2.79
C ILE A 100 10.89 8.45 1.57
N GLY A 101 9.61 8.76 1.73
CA GLY A 101 8.75 9.19 0.64
C GLY A 101 8.07 10.52 0.89
N ILE A 102 7.66 11.14 -0.21
CA ILE A 102 6.69 12.24 -0.25
C ILE A 102 5.64 11.89 -1.29
N LYS A 103 4.37 12.04 -0.94
CA LYS A 103 3.23 11.81 -1.84
C LYS A 103 2.28 12.99 -1.76
N GLY A 104 1.77 13.43 -2.90
CA GLY A 104 0.84 14.54 -3.01
C GLY A 104 -0.35 14.18 -3.88
N GLU A 105 -1.55 14.57 -3.44
CA GLU A 105 -2.75 14.51 -4.24
C GLU A 105 -2.68 15.60 -5.32
N ILE A 106 -2.78 15.19 -6.59
CA ILE A 106 -2.71 16.09 -7.75
C ILE A 106 -4.05 16.30 -8.44
N PHE A 107 -4.99 15.36 -8.26
CA PHE A 107 -6.31 15.46 -8.84
C PHE A 107 -7.35 14.73 -7.99
N ARG A 108 -8.50 15.37 -7.75
CA ARG A 108 -9.67 14.76 -7.10
C ARG A 108 -10.95 15.21 -7.83
N ASP A 109 -11.77 14.25 -8.20
CA ASP A 109 -13.10 14.47 -8.74
C ASP A 109 -14.13 13.67 -7.93
N ASN A 110 -14.79 14.34 -7.01
CA ASN A 110 -15.79 13.74 -6.13
C ASN A 110 -17.03 13.25 -6.89
N ARG A 111 -17.38 13.90 -8.01
CA ARG A 111 -18.54 13.51 -8.83
C ARG A 111 -18.32 12.17 -9.52
N HIS A 112 -17.10 11.96 -9.99
CA HIS A 112 -16.71 10.73 -10.69
C HIS A 112 -15.90 9.79 -9.81
N GLU A 113 -15.85 10.00 -8.49
CA GLU A 113 -15.14 9.14 -7.53
C GLU A 113 -13.69 8.86 -7.98
N THR A 114 -12.96 9.90 -8.40
CA THR A 114 -11.61 9.76 -8.95
C THR A 114 -10.60 10.48 -8.07
N LEU A 115 -9.50 9.81 -7.79
CA LEU A 115 -8.36 10.33 -7.02
C LEU A 115 -7.06 9.95 -7.72
N ILE A 116 -6.15 10.92 -7.91
CA ILE A 116 -4.82 10.69 -8.47
C ILE A 116 -3.80 11.40 -7.60
N SER A 117 -2.76 10.67 -7.24
CA SER A 117 -1.62 11.18 -6.47
C SER A 117 -0.31 10.90 -7.19
N ALA A 118 0.67 11.75 -6.97
CA ALA A 118 2.04 11.54 -7.41
C ALA A 118 2.98 11.50 -6.21
N GLY A 119 4.01 10.68 -6.28
CA GLY A 119 4.97 10.51 -5.20
C GLY A 119 6.40 10.37 -5.71
N LEU A 120 7.32 10.58 -4.79
CA LEU A 120 8.73 10.30 -4.96
C LEU A 120 9.25 9.68 -3.67
N ALA A 121 9.78 8.46 -3.73
CA ALA A 121 10.47 7.84 -2.62
C ALA A 121 11.97 7.73 -2.89
N TRP A 122 12.75 7.74 -1.83
CA TRP A 122 14.18 7.54 -1.82
C TRP A 122 14.52 6.31 -0.99
N GLY A 123 15.01 5.27 -1.64
CA GLY A 123 15.62 4.12 -0.99
C GLY A 123 17.05 4.48 -0.58
N ILE A 124 17.29 4.52 0.74
CA ILE A 124 18.59 4.91 1.32
C ILE A 124 19.57 3.76 1.11
N GLY A 125 20.54 3.97 0.24
CA GLY A 125 21.57 2.96 -0.05
C GLY A 125 22.31 2.53 1.21
N GLN A 126 22.65 1.24 1.28
CA GLN A 126 23.37 0.60 2.40
C GLN A 126 22.69 0.68 3.77
N SER A 127 21.43 1.10 3.85
CA SER A 127 20.64 1.09 5.09
C SER A 127 20.16 -0.30 5.50
N GLY A 128 20.10 -1.23 4.56
CA GLY A 128 19.68 -2.61 4.78
C GLY A 128 20.85 -3.60 4.93
N ALA A 129 20.52 -4.83 5.26
CA ALA A 129 21.48 -5.89 5.52
C ALA A 129 22.04 -6.48 4.21
N ARG A 130 23.37 -6.64 4.16
CA ARG A 130 24.06 -7.26 3.02
C ARG A 130 23.68 -8.73 2.84
N SER A 131 23.39 -9.44 3.91
CA SER A 131 23.02 -10.86 3.89
C SER A 131 21.81 -11.16 3.02
N ILE A 132 20.87 -10.23 2.93
CA ILE A 132 19.64 -10.37 2.15
C ILE A 132 19.63 -9.52 0.86
N GLY A 133 20.76 -8.91 0.49
CA GLY A 133 20.89 -8.06 -0.69
C GLY A 133 20.31 -6.64 -0.54
N ALA A 134 19.95 -6.21 0.67
CA ALA A 134 19.38 -4.90 0.94
C ALA A 134 20.44 -3.80 1.15
N SER A 135 21.73 -4.13 1.05
CA SER A 135 22.86 -3.18 1.07
C SER A 135 23.20 -2.71 -0.36
N GLY A 136 22.17 -2.33 -1.12
CA GLY A 136 22.31 -1.85 -2.51
C GLY A 136 22.61 -0.35 -2.60
N PRO A 137 22.58 0.20 -3.83
CA PRO A 137 22.72 1.63 -4.07
C PRO A 137 21.51 2.41 -3.55
N ASN A 138 21.63 3.74 -3.50
CA ASN A 138 20.47 4.60 -3.40
C ASN A 138 19.55 4.38 -4.61
N THR A 139 18.23 4.45 -4.38
CA THR A 139 17.22 4.40 -5.45
C THR A 139 16.31 5.63 -5.37
N LEU A 140 15.86 6.12 -6.51
CA LEU A 140 14.75 7.06 -6.61
C LEU A 140 13.53 6.31 -7.17
N GLN A 141 12.37 6.58 -6.63
CA GLN A 141 11.13 5.86 -6.96
C GLN A 141 10.01 6.88 -7.25
N PRO A 142 10.02 7.54 -8.44
CA PRO A 142 8.88 8.32 -8.88
C PRO A 142 7.67 7.41 -9.10
N GLY A 143 6.48 7.83 -8.64
CA GLY A 143 5.27 7.04 -8.72
C GLY A 143 4.02 7.84 -9.00
N LEU A 144 3.05 7.20 -9.65
CA LEU A 144 1.68 7.66 -9.84
C LEU A 144 0.74 6.63 -9.23
N PHE A 145 -0.26 7.13 -8.50
CA PHE A 145 -1.26 6.34 -7.80
C PHE A 145 -2.63 6.82 -8.23
N PHE A 146 -3.55 5.92 -8.51
CA PHE A 146 -4.89 6.28 -8.97
C PHE A 146 -5.98 5.44 -8.31
N GLY A 147 -7.15 6.03 -8.17
CA GLY A 147 -8.37 5.35 -7.74
C GLY A 147 -9.55 5.86 -8.55
N ARG A 148 -10.43 4.95 -8.98
CA ARG A 148 -11.67 5.25 -9.70
C ARG A 148 -12.78 4.34 -9.22
N GLY A 149 -13.81 4.93 -8.62
CA GLY A 149 -15.09 4.28 -8.38
C GLY A 149 -16.01 4.39 -9.61
N VAL A 150 -16.99 3.52 -9.68
CA VAL A 150 -17.98 3.53 -10.79
C VAL A 150 -19.41 3.87 -10.29
N GLY A 151 -19.50 4.66 -9.22
CA GLY A 151 -20.77 5.10 -8.63
C GLY A 151 -21.62 5.98 -9.53
N ASP A 152 -21.04 6.59 -10.55
CA ASP A 152 -21.68 7.42 -11.59
C ASP A 152 -22.33 6.63 -12.74
N LEU A 153 -22.26 5.31 -12.74
CA LEU A 153 -22.94 4.47 -13.74
C LEU A 153 -24.46 4.66 -13.72
N PRO A 154 -25.13 4.53 -14.88
CA PRO A 154 -26.58 4.66 -14.99
C PRO A 154 -27.32 3.59 -14.16
N ASN A 155 -28.60 3.83 -13.85
CA ASN A 155 -29.40 2.93 -13.02
C ASN A 155 -29.50 1.49 -13.57
N SER A 156 -29.45 1.33 -14.89
CA SER A 156 -29.42 -0.01 -15.53
C SER A 156 -28.17 -0.84 -15.18
N LEU A 157 -27.10 -0.19 -14.76
CA LEU A 157 -25.83 -0.81 -14.34
C LEU A 157 -25.54 -0.59 -12.85
N SER A 158 -26.57 -0.29 -12.05
CA SER A 158 -26.42 0.04 -10.62
C SER A 158 -25.70 -1.03 -9.80
N TRP A 159 -25.83 -2.31 -10.19
CA TRP A 159 -25.15 -3.42 -9.54
C TRP A 159 -23.62 -3.40 -9.67
N LEU A 160 -23.08 -2.65 -10.64
CA LEU A 160 -21.63 -2.42 -10.79
C LEU A 160 -21.12 -1.27 -9.93
N ARG A 161 -21.99 -0.38 -9.45
CA ARG A 161 -21.59 0.81 -8.68
C ARG A 161 -20.71 0.51 -7.44
N PRO A 162 -20.83 -0.65 -6.73
CA PRO A 162 -19.92 -0.98 -5.65
C PRO A 162 -18.48 -1.26 -6.08
N PHE A 163 -18.21 -1.48 -7.37
CA PHE A 163 -16.85 -1.70 -7.86
C PHE A 163 -16.02 -0.42 -7.87
N ALA A 164 -14.75 -0.57 -7.57
CA ALA A 164 -13.71 0.42 -7.77
C ALA A 164 -12.43 -0.25 -8.28
N VAL A 165 -11.61 0.55 -8.94
CA VAL A 165 -10.26 0.16 -9.32
C VAL A 165 -9.28 1.14 -8.71
N THR A 166 -8.25 0.65 -8.02
CA THR A 166 -7.08 1.41 -7.60
C THR A 166 -5.85 0.84 -8.27
N GLY A 167 -4.77 1.60 -8.33
CA GLY A 167 -3.51 1.07 -8.87
C GLY A 167 -2.38 2.06 -8.72
N ALA A 168 -1.18 1.55 -9.00
CA ALA A 168 0.06 2.31 -8.96
C ALA A 168 0.97 1.97 -10.13
N ILE A 169 1.81 2.94 -10.49
CA ILE A 169 2.93 2.79 -11.41
C ILE A 169 4.10 3.49 -10.75
N VAL A 170 5.12 2.72 -10.35
CA VAL A 170 6.31 3.22 -9.64
C VAL A 170 7.55 2.72 -10.39
N ASP A 171 8.44 3.62 -10.75
CA ASP A 171 9.69 3.28 -11.42
C ASP A 171 10.85 3.33 -10.41
N GLU A 172 11.45 2.19 -10.09
CA GLU A 172 12.61 2.13 -9.20
C GLU A 172 13.89 2.32 -9.98
N LEU A 173 14.50 3.50 -9.84
CA LEU A 173 15.71 3.96 -10.54
C LEU A 173 16.93 3.84 -9.60
N PRO A 174 17.78 2.81 -9.72
CA PRO A 174 19.03 2.75 -8.96
C PRO A 174 20.02 3.82 -9.45
N LEU A 175 20.59 4.56 -8.49
CA LEU A 175 21.55 5.64 -8.81
C LEU A 175 22.98 5.14 -9.07
N SER A 176 23.22 3.85 -8.87
CA SER A 176 24.46 3.17 -9.25
C SER A 176 24.21 1.68 -9.44
N SER A 177 25.13 0.98 -10.09
CA SER A 177 25.00 -0.43 -10.44
C SER A 177 25.62 -1.40 -9.42
N VAL A 178 26.07 -0.91 -8.26
CA VAL A 178 26.78 -1.75 -7.29
C VAL A 178 25.83 -2.23 -6.21
N GLY A 179 25.72 -3.52 -6.08
CA GLY A 179 25.00 -4.22 -5.02
C GLY A 179 25.55 -5.63 -4.85
N GLY A 180 25.07 -6.37 -3.84
CA GLY A 180 25.45 -7.75 -3.64
C GLY A 180 24.46 -8.44 -2.72
N THR A 181 24.28 -9.74 -2.91
CA THR A 181 23.45 -10.60 -2.04
C THR A 181 24.25 -11.83 -1.62
N LEU A 182 23.82 -12.48 -0.56
CA LEU A 182 24.28 -13.82 -0.21
C LEU A 182 23.21 -14.85 -0.62
N ALA A 183 23.65 -15.93 -1.26
CA ALA A 183 22.80 -17.07 -1.57
C ALA A 183 23.64 -18.35 -1.49
N PRO A 184 23.01 -19.54 -1.36
CA PRO A 184 23.73 -20.80 -1.53
C PRO A 184 24.24 -20.92 -2.96
N ASP A 185 25.56 -21.16 -3.10
CA ASP A 185 26.17 -21.51 -4.38
C ASP A 185 25.68 -22.91 -4.81
N PRO A 186 25.00 -23.03 -5.97
CA PRO A 186 24.47 -24.31 -6.43
C PRO A 186 25.51 -25.42 -6.58
N SER A 187 26.80 -25.05 -6.80
CA SER A 187 27.89 -26.00 -6.98
C SER A 187 28.48 -26.53 -5.68
N THR A 188 28.47 -25.73 -4.61
CA THR A 188 29.09 -26.04 -3.33
C THR A 188 28.12 -26.24 -2.20
N GLY A 189 26.85 -25.78 -2.34
CA GLY A 189 25.84 -25.74 -1.29
C GLY A 189 26.17 -24.79 -0.13
N ARG A 190 27.23 -23.97 -0.24
CA ARG A 190 27.65 -23.00 0.78
C ARG A 190 27.20 -21.60 0.40
N PHE A 191 26.98 -20.75 1.39
CA PHE A 191 26.68 -19.35 1.13
C PHE A 191 27.87 -18.64 0.49
N ALA A 192 27.63 -18.00 -0.65
CA ALA A 192 28.58 -17.20 -1.40
C ALA A 192 28.01 -15.80 -1.68
N ALA A 193 28.90 -14.83 -1.86
CA ALA A 193 28.50 -13.48 -2.26
C ALA A 193 28.35 -13.43 -3.77
N PHE A 194 27.18 -13.02 -4.23
CA PHE A 194 26.89 -12.76 -5.64
C PHE A 194 26.88 -11.25 -5.86
N PRO A 195 27.60 -10.73 -6.88
CA PRO A 195 27.43 -9.35 -7.29
C PRO A 195 26.02 -9.21 -7.86
N ALA A 196 25.21 -8.32 -7.28
CA ALA A 196 23.88 -8.01 -7.79
C ALA A 196 23.91 -6.62 -8.44
N ILE A 197 23.65 -6.59 -9.73
CA ILE A 197 23.28 -5.35 -10.41
C ILE A 197 21.79 -5.18 -10.15
N LYS A 198 21.42 -4.13 -9.40
CA LYS A 198 20.00 -3.80 -9.21
C LYS A 198 19.49 -3.17 -10.50
N PRO A 199 18.63 -3.84 -11.27
CA PRO A 199 18.08 -3.27 -12.50
C PRO A 199 17.10 -2.14 -12.17
N GLU A 200 16.94 -1.19 -13.07
CA GLU A 200 15.77 -0.33 -13.13
C GLU A 200 14.53 -1.23 -13.22
N THR A 201 13.53 -1.00 -12.38
CA THR A 201 12.37 -1.88 -12.29
C THR A 201 11.09 -1.07 -12.24
N LEU A 202 10.21 -1.30 -13.22
CA LEU A 202 8.86 -0.74 -13.20
C LEU A 202 7.95 -1.67 -12.41
N HIS A 203 7.51 -1.21 -11.24
CA HIS A 203 6.48 -1.82 -10.40
C HIS A 203 5.14 -1.22 -10.78
N TRP A 204 4.20 -2.04 -11.23
CA TRP A 204 2.88 -1.55 -11.59
C TRP A 204 1.81 -2.60 -11.33
N GLY A 205 0.60 -2.13 -11.16
CA GLY A 205 -0.52 -3.02 -10.94
C GLY A 205 -1.81 -2.29 -10.63
N PHE A 206 -2.84 -3.06 -10.45
CA PHE A 206 -4.15 -2.55 -10.10
C PHE A 206 -4.93 -3.55 -9.25
N THR A 207 -5.86 -3.02 -8.47
CA THR A 207 -6.76 -3.77 -7.60
C THR A 207 -8.19 -3.53 -8.04
N VAL A 208 -8.96 -4.59 -8.20
CA VAL A 208 -10.42 -4.50 -8.33
C VAL A 208 -11.03 -4.76 -6.97
N GLN A 209 -11.82 -3.82 -6.47
CA GLN A 209 -12.45 -3.82 -5.15
C GLN A 209 -13.96 -3.84 -5.29
N TYR A 210 -14.65 -4.56 -4.40
CA TYR A 210 -16.11 -4.54 -4.31
C TYR A 210 -16.54 -4.13 -2.90
N SER A 211 -17.02 -2.90 -2.73
CA SER A 211 -17.41 -2.33 -1.45
C SER A 211 -18.82 -2.76 -1.05
N THR A 212 -18.93 -3.67 -0.08
CA THR A 212 -20.23 -4.04 0.49
C THR A 212 -20.85 -2.88 1.27
N TYR A 213 -20.01 -2.05 1.90
CA TYR A 213 -20.42 -0.80 2.53
C TYR A 213 -21.08 0.16 1.52
N TYR A 214 -20.44 0.39 0.36
CA TYR A 214 -20.99 1.25 -0.69
C TYR A 214 -22.32 0.70 -1.22
N LEU A 215 -22.42 -0.63 -1.38
CA LEU A 215 -23.66 -1.29 -1.79
C LEU A 215 -24.79 -0.97 -0.81
N THR A 216 -24.58 -1.19 0.49
CA THR A 216 -25.60 -0.99 1.52
C THR A 216 -26.02 0.47 1.63
N SER A 217 -25.08 1.41 1.73
CA SER A 217 -25.38 2.84 1.88
C SER A 217 -26.17 3.41 0.70
N ARG A 218 -25.92 2.92 -0.53
CA ARG A 218 -26.54 3.43 -1.75
C ARG A 218 -27.90 2.81 -2.05
N PHE A 219 -28.13 1.55 -1.70
CA PHE A 219 -29.33 0.81 -2.11
C PHE A 219 -30.31 0.54 -0.98
N THR A 220 -29.86 0.47 0.26
CA THR A 220 -30.72 0.16 1.40
C THR A 220 -31.03 1.37 2.28
N GLY A 221 -30.29 2.49 2.12
CA GLY A 221 -30.45 3.68 2.96
C GLY A 221 -30.13 3.43 4.45
N GLY A 222 -29.50 2.30 4.77
CA GLY A 222 -29.11 1.97 6.14
C GLY A 222 -27.83 2.68 6.58
N GLU A 223 -27.65 2.84 7.90
CA GLU A 223 -26.37 3.27 8.48
C GLU A 223 -25.43 2.06 8.51
N PRO A 224 -24.44 1.98 7.62
CA PRO A 224 -23.68 0.74 7.38
C PRO A 224 -22.70 0.38 8.51
N ARG A 225 -22.40 1.32 9.41
CA ARG A 225 -21.33 1.19 10.41
C ARG A 225 -21.57 0.13 11.50
N ASP A 226 -22.83 -0.25 11.73
CA ASP A 226 -23.20 -1.18 12.80
C ASP A 226 -23.18 -2.64 12.38
N GLU A 227 -23.00 -2.95 11.08
CA GLU A 227 -23.00 -4.30 10.57
C GLU A 227 -21.61 -4.71 10.04
N PRO A 228 -20.96 -5.73 10.61
CA PRO A 228 -19.59 -6.15 10.21
C PRO A 228 -19.46 -6.47 8.73
N LEU A 229 -20.47 -7.09 8.12
CA LEU A 229 -20.47 -7.47 6.69
C LEU A 229 -20.47 -6.28 5.74
N ASN A 230 -20.94 -5.11 6.18
CA ASN A 230 -20.93 -3.89 5.37
C ASN A 230 -19.54 -3.26 5.24
N GLN A 231 -18.61 -3.69 6.08
CA GLN A 231 -17.21 -3.20 6.09
C GLN A 231 -16.25 -4.19 5.43
N LEU A 232 -16.75 -5.31 4.95
CA LEU A 232 -15.93 -6.28 4.23
C LEU A 232 -15.82 -5.88 2.75
N VAL A 233 -14.59 -5.81 2.24
CA VAL A 233 -14.28 -5.46 0.86
C VAL A 233 -13.50 -6.60 0.23
N PRO A 234 -14.14 -7.51 -0.51
CA PRO A 234 -13.45 -8.45 -1.38
C PRO A 234 -12.65 -7.70 -2.43
N LEU A 235 -11.45 -8.18 -2.72
CA LEU A 235 -10.55 -7.55 -3.69
C LEU A 235 -9.69 -8.59 -4.42
N VAL A 236 -9.18 -8.19 -5.57
CA VAL A 236 -8.17 -8.95 -6.31
C VAL A 236 -7.14 -7.98 -6.82
N GLU A 237 -5.88 -8.18 -6.44
CA GLU A 237 -4.74 -7.41 -6.94
C GLU A 237 -4.05 -8.12 -8.09
N PHE A 238 -3.62 -7.35 -9.08
CA PHE A 238 -2.82 -7.79 -10.22
C PHE A 238 -1.49 -7.06 -10.18
N ASN A 239 -0.40 -7.79 -9.98
CA ASN A 239 0.91 -7.24 -9.70
C ASN A 239 1.91 -7.62 -10.78
N PHE A 240 2.70 -6.64 -11.21
CA PHE A 240 3.70 -6.76 -12.25
C PHE A 240 4.99 -6.06 -11.81
N ASP A 241 6.07 -6.81 -11.66
CA ASP A 241 7.41 -6.27 -11.48
C ASP A 241 8.19 -6.50 -12.80
N SER A 242 8.52 -5.42 -13.47
CA SER A 242 9.13 -5.42 -14.81
C SER A 242 10.56 -4.86 -14.74
N PRO A 243 11.55 -5.68 -14.32
CA PRO A 243 12.93 -5.24 -14.32
C PRO A 243 13.45 -5.11 -15.76
N ARG A 244 14.29 -4.09 -16.00
CA ARG A 244 14.85 -3.81 -17.31
C ARG A 244 15.66 -5.01 -17.81
N ASP A 245 15.45 -5.37 -19.06
CA ASP A 245 16.12 -6.48 -19.76
C ASP A 245 15.90 -7.87 -19.11
N GLN A 246 14.86 -8.01 -18.29
CA GLN A 246 14.48 -9.28 -17.67
C GLN A 246 13.00 -9.56 -17.88
N LYS A 247 12.54 -10.77 -17.50
CA LYS A 247 11.14 -11.13 -17.58
C LYS A 247 10.35 -10.46 -16.46
N THR A 248 9.18 -9.98 -16.79
CA THR A 248 8.22 -9.45 -15.82
C THR A 248 7.74 -10.55 -14.89
N ALA A 249 7.84 -10.31 -13.60
CA ALA A 249 7.17 -11.13 -12.58
C ALA A 249 5.68 -10.78 -12.54
N VAL A 250 4.81 -11.78 -12.57
CA VAL A 250 3.35 -11.58 -12.62
C VAL A 250 2.67 -12.41 -11.54
N ALA A 251 1.86 -11.76 -10.70
CA ALA A 251 1.06 -12.43 -9.67
C ALA A 251 -0.38 -11.90 -9.64
N ILE A 252 -1.30 -12.75 -9.21
CA ILE A 252 -2.68 -12.39 -8.89
C ILE A 252 -2.90 -12.69 -7.41
N ASN A 253 -3.42 -11.71 -6.67
CA ASN A 253 -3.62 -11.85 -5.25
C ASN A 253 -5.09 -11.63 -4.88
N PRO A 254 -5.91 -12.71 -4.86
CA PRO A 254 -7.26 -12.64 -4.33
C PRO A 254 -7.23 -12.51 -2.80
N GLY A 255 -8.10 -11.64 -2.28
CA GLY A 255 -8.15 -11.37 -0.86
C GLY A 255 -9.36 -10.57 -0.43
N PHE A 256 -9.27 -10.03 0.76
CA PHE A 256 -10.30 -9.16 1.33
C PHE A 256 -9.66 -8.17 2.29
N ALA A 257 -10.34 -7.04 2.50
CA ALA A 257 -10.09 -6.12 3.59
C ALA A 257 -11.33 -5.99 4.48
N TYR A 258 -11.13 -5.92 5.78
CA TYR A 258 -12.14 -5.51 6.74
C TYR A 258 -11.75 -4.14 7.29
N VAL A 259 -12.64 -3.17 7.11
CA VAL A 259 -12.42 -1.77 7.46
C VAL A 259 -13.22 -1.43 8.71
N ALA A 260 -12.55 -0.94 9.74
CA ALA A 260 -13.14 -0.35 10.94
C ALA A 260 -12.91 1.17 10.96
N VAL A 261 -13.42 1.85 11.97
CA VAL A 261 -13.31 3.33 12.05
C VAL A 261 -11.85 3.79 12.19
N THR A 262 -11.04 3.06 12.95
CA THR A 262 -9.66 3.48 13.30
C THR A 262 -8.58 2.56 12.76
N TRP A 263 -8.98 1.46 12.08
CA TRP A 263 -8.04 0.48 11.55
C TRP A 263 -8.66 -0.35 10.42
N GLN A 264 -7.79 -0.95 9.63
CA GLN A 264 -8.14 -1.92 8.59
C GLN A 264 -7.23 -3.15 8.73
N ILE A 265 -7.80 -4.34 8.56
CA ILE A 265 -7.03 -5.57 8.33
C ILE A 265 -7.30 -6.06 6.92
N ALA A 266 -6.25 -6.42 6.19
CA ALA A 266 -6.37 -7.03 4.88
C ALA A 266 -5.55 -8.32 4.82
N ALA A 267 -6.02 -9.28 4.03
CA ALA A 267 -5.35 -10.55 3.83
C ALA A 267 -5.56 -11.07 2.40
N GLU A 268 -4.51 -11.66 1.81
CA GLU A 268 -4.47 -12.12 0.43
C GLU A 268 -3.70 -13.43 0.30
N ALA A 269 -4.15 -14.27 -0.64
CA ALA A 269 -3.30 -15.30 -1.19
C ALA A 269 -2.43 -14.70 -2.31
N ILE A 270 -1.14 -15.01 -2.35
CA ILE A 270 -0.26 -14.65 -3.45
C ILE A 270 -0.20 -15.84 -4.40
N VAL A 271 -0.64 -15.65 -5.64
CA VAL A 271 -0.64 -16.68 -6.69
C VAL A 271 0.31 -16.24 -7.82
N PRO A 272 1.58 -16.68 -7.79
CA PRO A 272 2.51 -16.40 -8.88
C PRO A 272 2.00 -17.02 -10.19
N LEU A 273 2.01 -16.25 -11.27
CA LEU A 273 1.66 -16.74 -12.61
C LEU A 273 2.89 -17.19 -13.41
N ASN A 274 4.07 -16.83 -12.93
CA ASN A 274 5.34 -17.27 -13.50
C ASN A 274 6.40 -17.43 -12.40
N ARG A 275 7.53 -18.05 -12.75
CA ARG A 275 8.60 -18.35 -11.81
C ARG A 275 9.30 -17.08 -11.27
N GLU A 276 9.30 -16.01 -12.05
CA GLU A 276 9.86 -14.73 -11.66
C GLU A 276 9.11 -14.14 -10.45
N ALA A 277 7.79 -14.34 -10.37
CA ALA A 277 6.97 -13.91 -9.25
C ALA A 277 7.07 -14.84 -8.04
N GLY A 278 7.37 -16.13 -8.25
CA GLY A 278 7.50 -17.12 -7.19
C GLY A 278 7.42 -18.54 -7.70
N SER A 279 7.89 -19.51 -6.90
CA SER A 279 7.86 -20.94 -7.25
C SER A 279 6.70 -21.72 -6.59
N GLY A 280 5.87 -21.06 -5.81
CA GLY A 280 4.68 -21.62 -5.16
C GLY A 280 3.76 -20.52 -4.62
N PRO A 281 2.54 -20.87 -4.18
CA PRO A 281 1.61 -19.90 -3.60
C PRO A 281 2.18 -19.32 -2.30
N GLY A 282 1.80 -18.09 -2.00
CA GLY A 282 2.16 -17.37 -0.80
C GLY A 282 0.95 -16.78 -0.09
N PHE A 283 1.23 -16.05 0.95
CA PHE A 283 0.23 -15.34 1.76
C PHE A 283 0.76 -13.97 2.14
N ARG A 284 -0.17 -13.00 2.27
CA ARG A 284 0.12 -11.66 2.77
C ARG A 284 -1.04 -11.17 3.63
N ALA A 285 -0.72 -10.43 4.69
CA ALA A 285 -1.70 -9.73 5.51
C ALA A 285 -1.11 -8.43 6.03
N GLN A 286 -1.96 -7.43 6.29
CA GLN A 286 -1.54 -6.18 6.92
C GLN A 286 -2.58 -5.69 7.93
N LEU A 287 -2.08 -4.96 8.92
CA LEU A 287 -2.87 -4.14 9.82
C LEU A 287 -2.48 -2.68 9.57
N LEU A 288 -3.46 -1.86 9.17
CA LEU A 288 -3.32 -0.44 8.92
C LEU A 288 -4.12 0.32 9.97
N PHE A 289 -3.55 1.36 10.53
CA PHE A 289 -4.19 2.28 11.48
C PHE A 289 -4.41 3.64 10.84
N PHE A 290 -5.61 4.17 10.98
CA PHE A 290 -5.97 5.53 10.63
C PHE A 290 -5.66 6.41 11.83
N LEU A 291 -4.53 7.13 11.79
CA LEU A 291 -3.96 7.78 12.96
C LEU A 291 -4.73 9.03 13.37
N ASP A 292 -5.33 9.74 12.45
CA ASP A 292 -6.16 10.92 12.74
C ASP A 292 -7.49 10.54 13.41
N ASP A 293 -8.06 9.37 13.11
CA ASP A 293 -9.21 8.82 13.83
C ASP A 293 -8.81 8.17 15.16
N LEU A 294 -7.62 7.57 15.22
CA LEU A 294 -7.13 6.88 16.42
C LEU A 294 -6.64 7.85 17.50
N ILE A 295 -5.89 8.89 17.10
CA ILE A 295 -5.29 9.89 17.99
C ILE A 295 -5.49 11.30 17.40
N PRO A 296 -6.74 11.80 17.30
CA PRO A 296 -7.05 13.07 16.61
C PRO A 296 -6.36 14.29 17.23
N SER A 297 -5.99 14.23 18.51
CA SER A 297 -5.26 15.31 19.18
C SER A 297 -3.85 15.51 18.64
N VAL A 298 -3.24 14.49 18.01
CA VAL A 298 -1.88 14.51 17.47
C VAL A 298 -1.90 14.54 15.94
N PHE A 299 -2.75 13.73 15.32
CA PHE A 299 -2.78 13.49 13.87
C PHE A 299 -3.97 14.18 13.15
N GLY A 300 -4.92 14.76 13.85
CA GLY A 300 -6.08 15.43 13.25
C GLY A 300 -5.77 16.74 12.51
N LYS A 301 -4.48 17.19 12.47
CA LYS A 301 -4.06 18.40 11.77
C LYS A 301 -2.74 18.18 11.05
N PRO A 302 -2.59 18.66 9.80
CA PRO A 302 -1.31 18.67 9.10
C PRO A 302 -0.25 19.49 9.83
N LEU A 303 1.04 19.13 9.63
CA LEU A 303 2.15 19.77 10.35
C LEU A 303 2.41 21.23 9.94
N LEU A 304 2.17 21.57 8.67
CA LEU A 304 2.56 22.89 8.10
C LEU A 304 1.38 23.85 7.89
N THR A 305 0.15 23.42 8.19
CA THR A 305 -1.03 24.28 8.00
C THR A 305 -2.00 24.12 9.16
N ASP A 306 -2.63 25.23 9.59
CA ASP A 306 -3.72 25.20 10.58
C ASP A 306 -5.08 24.76 9.96
N GLN A 307 -5.13 24.51 8.65
CA GLN A 307 -6.36 24.07 8.01
C GLN A 307 -6.58 22.58 8.27
N PRO A 308 -7.78 22.17 8.71
CA PRO A 308 -8.11 20.78 8.85
C PRO A 308 -8.04 20.06 7.51
N ASN A 309 -7.76 18.75 7.54
CA ASN A 309 -7.73 17.91 6.36
C ASN A 309 -9.05 18.06 5.57
N ARG A 310 -8.96 18.16 4.23
CA ARG A 310 -10.12 18.41 3.35
C ARG A 310 -11.04 17.20 3.14
N SER A 311 -10.72 16.05 3.68
CA SER A 311 -11.54 14.84 3.57
C SER A 311 -12.82 14.91 4.45
N LEU A 312 -13.52 16.04 4.39
CA LEU A 312 -14.73 16.29 5.16
C LEU A 312 -15.96 15.77 4.40
N ILE A 313 -16.18 14.49 4.34
CA ILE A 313 -17.49 13.94 4.06
C ILE A 313 -17.87 13.05 5.24
N LYS A 314 -18.89 13.50 5.97
CA LYS A 314 -19.59 12.64 6.92
C LYS A 314 -20.19 11.47 6.13
N TRP A 315 -19.89 10.28 6.53
CA TRP A 315 -20.58 9.07 6.13
C TRP A 315 -22.04 9.13 6.54
#